data_0c25cdca208a19a8f62049e2daef7905
#
_entry.id   0c25cdca208a19a8f62049e2daef7905
#
_cell.length_a   1.000
_cell.length_b   1.000
_cell.length_c   1.000
_cell.angle_alpha   90.00
_cell.angle_beta   90.00
_cell.angle_gamma   90.00
#
_symmetry.space_group_name_H-M   'P 1'
#
loop_
_entity.id
_entity.type
_entity.pdbx_description
1 polymer ?
#
loop_
_entity_poly.entity_id
_entity_poly.type
_entity_poly.pdbx_seq_one_letter_code
_entity_poly.pdbx_strand_id
1 'polypeptide(L)'
;MKNPILIVFFLIPVYLFSQDDENRVKRIFYRDSVLAVERWYGNDKKLDSLKTYYKSGELDEDFHYKNGLFDGLSYKFNKKGEKLTSWKFERGNLIERTDHKIKFNKKNEDQVKKAHNDLIGLNEKLKQNPNDFKSTFQRASIRNYLGDNVLALNDFKKIEKNILKIQETKKIPEKMLGSIFDHLANIYQSYEMENYTIHYKLKALKASPTESRLYHNLGSYLVSIKSYRLGIEYLNKAIEMVPNHSFANWVLALAYTDLEDYEKAMTCINIAFKNESNIYKRGEGTAETDLWTIRGFLYHKLGETEKGITDLEEALNINSDNSFALRNLGVIYYDLGDYNKSCELLQKAKILGYEKTHDRYDLEDYLQFSCSNKTPEKPLKRVSELPFIYPNPVQTVINISNLEFKRFNYWLYNFESKLLKQGVSNNEPIDASNLPSGLYILNIESNGLIHSFKVVKD
;
A
#
# COMPACT_ATOMS: atom_id res chain seq x y z
N MET A 1 -34.11 -43.47 10.01
CA MET A 1 -33.81 -42.23 10.79
C MET A 1 -32.68 -41.52 10.09
N LYS A 2 -32.97 -40.44 9.38
CA LYS A 2 -31.98 -39.65 8.66
C LYS A 2 -31.64 -38.46 9.54
N ASN A 3 -30.39 -38.37 10.00
CA ASN A 3 -29.88 -37.18 10.69
C ASN A 3 -29.71 -36.05 9.66
N PRO A 4 -30.25 -34.87 9.88
CA PRO A 4 -29.91 -33.70 9.07
C PRO A 4 -28.54 -33.20 9.52
N ILE A 5 -27.61 -33.18 8.58
CA ILE A 5 -26.33 -32.48 8.74
C ILE A 5 -26.66 -30.98 8.81
N LEU A 6 -26.45 -30.39 9.99
CA LEU A 6 -26.55 -28.96 10.23
C LEU A 6 -25.31 -28.31 9.59
N ILE A 7 -25.48 -27.82 8.37
CA ILE A 7 -24.45 -26.96 7.73
C ILE A 7 -24.54 -25.61 8.42
N VAL A 8 -23.62 -25.38 9.35
CA VAL A 8 -23.42 -24.06 9.95
C VAL A 8 -22.74 -23.19 8.88
N PHE A 9 -23.54 -22.34 8.24
CA PHE A 9 -23.03 -21.28 7.39
C PHE A 9 -22.25 -20.31 8.25
N PHE A 10 -20.90 -20.38 8.19
CA PHE A 10 -20.06 -19.26 8.56
C PHE A 10 -20.21 -18.20 7.47
N LEU A 11 -21.30 -17.45 7.50
CA LEU A 11 -21.34 -16.11 6.97
C LEU A 11 -20.34 -15.30 7.83
N ILE A 12 -19.13 -15.13 7.34
CA ILE A 12 -18.24 -14.11 7.88
C ILE A 12 -18.66 -12.81 7.18
N PRO A 13 -19.51 -11.99 7.77
CA PRO A 13 -19.68 -10.64 7.28
C PRO A 13 -18.36 -9.94 7.54
N VAL A 14 -17.85 -9.25 6.54
CA VAL A 14 -16.77 -8.27 6.71
C VAL A 14 -17.38 -7.10 7.48
N TYR A 15 -17.48 -7.27 8.77
CA TYR A 15 -17.90 -6.20 9.66
C TYR A 15 -16.67 -5.39 10.03
N LEU A 16 -16.55 -4.20 9.45
CA LEU A 16 -15.95 -3.10 10.18
C LEU A 16 -16.94 -2.74 11.31
N PHE A 17 -16.96 -3.54 12.36
CA PHE A 17 -17.63 -3.14 13.57
C PHE A 17 -16.78 -2.10 14.27
N SER A 18 -17.27 -0.88 14.29
CA SER A 18 -17.25 -0.14 15.51
C SER A 18 -18.20 -0.85 16.47
N GLN A 19 -17.75 -1.85 17.19
CA GLN A 19 -18.47 -2.27 18.39
C GLN A 19 -18.34 -1.10 19.37
N ASP A 20 -19.40 -0.30 19.45
CA ASP A 20 -19.65 0.51 20.63
C ASP A 20 -20.01 -0.50 21.74
N ASP A 21 -18.99 -0.99 22.46
CA ASP A 21 -19.20 -1.56 23.76
C ASP A 21 -19.81 -0.42 24.60
N GLU A 22 -20.87 -0.67 25.36
CA GLU A 22 -21.48 0.28 26.30
C GLU A 22 -20.43 0.90 27.25
N ASN A 23 -19.19 0.43 27.24
CA ASN A 23 -18.07 0.69 28.11
C ASN A 23 -16.84 1.34 27.46
N ARG A 24 -16.98 2.41 26.64
CA ARG A 24 -15.85 3.31 26.44
C ARG A 24 -14.71 2.87 25.53
N VAL A 25 -14.83 1.79 24.77
CA VAL A 25 -13.77 1.31 23.85
C VAL A 25 -14.27 1.31 22.41
N LYS A 26 -13.52 1.97 21.51
CA LYS A 26 -13.76 1.88 20.07
C LYS A 26 -12.62 1.15 19.39
N ARG A 27 -12.95 0.11 18.60
CA ARG A 27 -12.01 -0.73 17.90
C ARG A 27 -12.20 -0.61 16.39
N ILE A 28 -11.10 -0.59 15.65
CA ILE A 28 -11.05 -0.69 14.19
C ILE A 28 -10.21 -1.92 13.89
N PHE A 29 -10.67 -2.73 12.94
CA PHE A 29 -9.99 -3.96 12.55
C PHE A 29 -9.49 -3.88 11.12
N TYR A 30 -8.42 -4.58 10.82
CA TYR A 30 -8.02 -4.92 9.46
C TYR A 30 -9.07 -5.85 8.83
N ARG A 31 -9.00 -6.03 7.51
CA ARG A 31 -9.95 -6.86 6.75
C ARG A 31 -10.01 -8.32 7.20
N ASP A 32 -8.90 -8.85 7.73
CA ASP A 32 -8.73 -10.19 8.28
C ASP A 32 -9.11 -10.31 9.76
N SER A 33 -9.86 -9.34 10.28
CA SER A 33 -10.31 -9.27 11.67
C SER A 33 -9.22 -9.09 12.72
N VAL A 34 -7.98 -8.78 12.32
CA VAL A 34 -6.92 -8.38 13.24
C VAL A 34 -7.18 -6.95 13.72
N LEU A 35 -6.99 -6.70 15.01
CA LEU A 35 -7.16 -5.36 15.60
C LEU A 35 -6.14 -4.38 15.01
N ALA A 36 -6.62 -3.26 14.46
CA ALA A 36 -5.78 -2.22 13.86
C ALA A 36 -5.63 -1.01 14.78
N VAL A 37 -6.74 -0.55 15.39
CA VAL A 37 -6.75 0.62 16.29
C VAL A 37 -7.69 0.37 17.45
N GLU A 38 -7.26 0.72 18.63
CA GLU A 38 -8.08 0.69 19.84
C GLU A 38 -8.04 2.08 20.53
N ARG A 39 -9.21 2.61 20.85
CA ARG A 39 -9.39 3.90 21.53
C ARG A 39 -10.17 3.70 22.80
N TRP A 40 -9.62 4.16 23.92
CA TRP A 40 -10.25 4.15 25.23
C TRP A 40 -10.68 5.56 25.61
N TYR A 41 -11.91 5.69 26.09
CA TYR A 41 -12.51 6.97 26.49
C TYR A 41 -12.84 6.96 27.97
N GLY A 42 -12.54 8.06 28.65
CA GLY A 42 -12.89 8.28 30.05
C GLY A 42 -14.40 8.47 30.30
N ASN A 43 -14.77 8.59 31.56
CA ASN A 43 -16.16 8.90 32.01
C ASN A 43 -16.70 10.18 31.38
N ASP A 44 -15.82 11.14 31.09
CA ASP A 44 -16.13 12.41 30.45
C ASP A 44 -16.20 12.31 28.91
N LYS A 45 -16.18 11.09 28.36
CA LYS A 45 -16.18 10.78 26.92
C LYS A 45 -14.97 11.36 26.16
N LYS A 46 -13.92 11.77 26.85
CA LYS A 46 -12.66 12.18 26.24
C LYS A 46 -11.72 10.99 26.08
N LEU A 47 -10.82 11.08 25.10
CA LEU A 47 -9.85 10.03 24.82
C LEU A 47 -8.82 9.94 25.95
N ASP A 48 -8.61 8.75 26.51
CA ASP A 48 -7.62 8.43 27.54
C ASP A 48 -6.41 7.68 26.98
N SER A 49 -6.63 6.78 26.01
CA SER A 49 -5.52 6.15 25.30
C SER A 49 -5.89 5.76 23.87
N LEU A 50 -4.86 5.65 23.03
CA LEU A 50 -4.96 5.17 21.66
C LEU A 50 -3.81 4.21 21.41
N LYS A 51 -4.14 3.00 20.94
CA LYS A 51 -3.17 2.01 20.51
C LYS A 51 -3.38 1.70 19.05
N THR A 52 -2.28 1.55 18.30
CA THR A 52 -2.28 1.01 16.95
C THR A 52 -1.53 -0.31 16.92
N TYR A 53 -1.89 -1.17 16.00
CA TYR A 53 -1.31 -2.49 15.87
C TYR A 53 -0.88 -2.72 14.42
N TYR A 54 0.20 -3.47 14.23
CA TYR A 54 0.56 -4.01 12.93
C TYR A 54 -0.48 -5.03 12.46
N LYS A 55 -0.57 -5.26 11.15
CA LYS A 55 -1.47 -6.28 10.59
C LYS A 55 -1.15 -7.70 11.09
N SER A 56 0.08 -7.94 11.53
CA SER A 56 0.52 -9.17 12.18
C SER A 56 0.09 -9.28 13.65
N GLY A 57 -0.55 -8.25 14.23
CA GLY A 57 -1.17 -8.24 15.55
C GLY A 57 -0.32 -7.60 16.66
N GLU A 58 0.97 -7.33 16.43
CA GLU A 58 1.83 -6.71 17.44
C GLU A 58 1.51 -5.23 17.62
N LEU A 59 1.76 -4.70 18.82
CA LEU A 59 1.61 -3.28 19.15
C LEU A 59 2.58 -2.43 18.31
N ASP A 60 2.06 -1.40 17.61
CA ASP A 60 2.86 -0.42 16.87
C ASP A 60 3.06 0.86 17.68
N GLU A 61 1.96 1.51 18.10
CA GLU A 61 2.04 2.76 18.86
C GLU A 61 1.12 2.72 20.07
N ASP A 62 1.53 3.35 21.19
CA ASP A 62 0.77 3.48 22.44
C ASP A 62 0.81 4.93 22.92
N PHE A 63 -0.31 5.64 22.78
CA PHE A 63 -0.46 7.03 23.14
C PHE A 63 -1.39 7.20 24.33
N HIS A 64 -0.96 8.04 25.30
CA HIS A 64 -1.71 8.38 26.50
C HIS A 64 -2.25 9.80 26.43
N TYR A 65 -3.43 9.98 27.02
CA TYR A 65 -4.14 11.25 27.04
C TYR A 65 -4.67 11.56 28.46
N LYS A 66 -4.80 12.85 28.74
CA LYS A 66 -5.50 13.35 29.93
C LYS A 66 -6.42 14.47 29.50
N ASN A 67 -7.70 14.38 29.85
CA ASN A 67 -8.73 15.32 29.40
C ASN A 67 -8.80 15.46 27.86
N GLY A 68 -8.48 14.40 27.11
CA GLY A 68 -8.47 14.37 25.65
C GLY A 68 -7.26 15.06 24.98
N LEU A 69 -6.24 15.44 25.74
CA LEU A 69 -4.97 15.99 25.28
C LEU A 69 -3.86 14.97 25.51
N PHE A 70 -2.88 14.89 24.62
CA PHE A 70 -1.69 14.07 24.84
C PHE A 70 -1.05 14.41 26.19
N ASP A 71 -0.80 13.41 27.02
CA ASP A 71 -0.21 13.59 28.35
C ASP A 71 0.56 12.34 28.77
N GLY A 72 1.74 12.52 29.39
CA GLY A 72 2.59 11.43 29.81
C GLY A 72 3.50 10.87 28.71
N LEU A 73 3.99 9.66 28.93
CA LEU A 73 4.88 8.95 27.99
C LEU A 73 4.06 8.17 26.97
N SER A 74 4.50 8.22 25.72
CA SER A 74 3.93 7.48 24.59
C SER A 74 5.06 6.83 23.82
N TYR A 75 4.77 5.72 23.10
CA TYR A 75 5.81 4.87 22.52
C TYR A 75 5.44 4.40 21.12
N LYS A 76 6.48 4.15 20.30
CA LYS A 76 6.41 3.38 19.07
C LYS A 76 7.31 2.16 19.16
N PHE A 77 6.84 1.03 18.65
CA PHE A 77 7.53 -0.25 18.68
C PHE A 77 7.73 -0.78 17.25
N ASN A 78 8.70 -1.67 17.07
CA ASN A 78 8.78 -2.52 15.88
C ASN A 78 8.01 -3.84 16.10
N LYS A 79 7.90 -4.66 15.05
CA LYS A 79 7.24 -5.98 15.11
C LYS A 79 7.89 -6.99 16.09
N LYS A 80 9.08 -6.68 16.65
CA LYS A 80 9.74 -7.48 17.69
C LYS A 80 9.44 -6.95 19.10
N GLY A 81 8.60 -5.92 19.24
CA GLY A 81 8.30 -5.27 20.52
C GLY A 81 9.39 -4.34 21.04
N GLU A 82 10.43 -4.03 20.24
CA GLU A 82 11.48 -3.12 20.63
C GLU A 82 11.03 -1.67 20.42
N LYS A 83 11.32 -0.80 21.40
CA LYS A 83 11.01 0.63 21.31
C LYS A 83 11.83 1.30 20.20
N LEU A 84 11.16 1.93 19.26
CA LEU A 84 11.76 2.75 18.20
C LEU A 84 11.83 4.21 18.59
N THR A 85 10.73 4.75 19.13
CA THR A 85 10.60 6.17 19.50
C THR A 85 9.81 6.27 20.80
N SER A 86 10.13 7.27 21.62
CA SER A 86 9.33 7.69 22.74
C SER A 86 9.06 9.18 22.67
N TRP A 87 7.89 9.57 23.17
CA TRP A 87 7.46 10.96 23.29
C TRP A 87 6.98 11.23 24.73
N LYS A 88 7.37 12.38 25.26
CA LYS A 88 6.86 12.89 26.52
C LYS A 88 5.97 14.10 26.26
N PHE A 89 4.75 14.06 26.75
CA PHE A 89 3.79 15.15 26.60
C PHE A 89 3.38 15.70 27.96
N GLU A 90 3.07 17.00 27.98
CA GLU A 90 2.43 17.69 29.10
C GLU A 90 1.30 18.57 28.55
N ARG A 91 0.07 18.26 28.92
CA ARG A 91 -1.14 19.02 28.53
C ARG A 91 -1.22 19.31 27.02
N GLY A 92 -0.96 18.30 26.19
CA GLY A 92 -0.96 18.36 24.73
C GLY A 92 0.33 18.89 24.08
N ASN A 93 1.30 19.35 24.87
CA ASN A 93 2.57 19.84 24.36
C ASN A 93 3.61 18.72 24.33
N LEU A 94 4.31 18.56 23.21
CA LEU A 94 5.45 17.67 23.13
C LEU A 94 6.64 18.32 23.85
N ILE A 95 7.11 17.65 24.91
CA ILE A 95 8.25 18.10 25.72
C ILE A 95 9.54 17.48 25.23
N GLU A 96 9.51 16.17 24.91
CA GLU A 96 10.68 15.42 24.50
C GLU A 96 10.31 14.36 23.48
N ARG A 97 11.20 14.13 22.52
CA ARG A 97 11.16 13.03 21.54
C ARG A 97 12.53 12.35 21.50
N THR A 98 12.57 11.03 21.68
CA THR A 98 13.78 10.23 21.69
C THR A 98 13.67 9.09 20.71
N ASP A 99 14.63 8.95 19.79
CA ASP A 99 14.77 7.82 18.89
C ASP A 99 15.76 6.80 19.49
N HIS A 100 15.31 5.54 19.70
CA HIS A 100 16.07 4.54 20.46
C HIS A 100 17.00 3.67 19.61
N LYS A 101 16.63 3.36 18.35
CA LYS A 101 17.35 2.36 17.54
C LYS A 101 17.49 2.70 16.06
N ILE A 102 17.18 3.90 15.63
CA ILE A 102 17.26 4.26 14.21
C ILE A 102 18.73 4.56 13.87
N LYS A 103 19.38 3.64 13.14
CA LYS A 103 20.69 3.92 12.53
C LYS A 103 20.47 4.73 11.26
N PHE A 104 20.68 6.04 11.32
CA PHE A 104 20.75 6.88 10.14
C PHE A 104 22.16 6.87 9.56
N ASN A 105 22.30 6.92 8.23
CA ASN A 105 23.57 7.36 7.65
C ASN A 105 23.76 8.85 7.96
N LYS A 106 25.01 9.34 7.94
CA LYS A 106 25.34 10.73 8.35
C LYS A 106 24.49 11.80 7.66
N LYS A 107 24.15 11.60 6.38
CA LYS A 107 23.32 12.51 5.59
C LYS A 107 21.86 12.55 6.09
N ASN A 108 21.31 11.41 6.44
CA ASN A 108 19.95 11.30 7.00
C ASN A 108 19.89 11.86 8.44
N GLU A 109 20.98 11.72 9.20
CA GLU A 109 21.06 12.24 10.58
C GLU A 109 20.91 13.76 10.62
N ASP A 110 21.59 14.49 9.73
CA ASP A 110 21.48 15.95 9.65
C ASP A 110 20.06 16.40 9.24
N GLN A 111 19.41 15.68 8.32
CA GLN A 111 18.03 15.97 7.93
C GLN A 111 17.05 15.73 9.09
N VAL A 112 17.24 14.66 9.86
CA VAL A 112 16.42 14.36 11.04
C VAL A 112 16.63 15.41 12.15
N LYS A 113 17.88 15.82 12.42
CA LYS A 113 18.18 16.92 13.36
C LYS A 113 17.50 18.21 12.94
N LYS A 114 17.56 18.56 11.66
CA LYS A 114 16.86 19.72 11.12
C LYS A 114 15.36 19.63 11.33
N ALA A 115 14.76 18.48 11.00
CA ALA A 115 13.33 18.23 11.18
C ALA A 115 12.90 18.39 12.65
N HIS A 116 13.71 17.92 13.62
CA HIS A 116 13.45 18.12 15.05
C HIS A 116 13.50 19.62 15.45
N ASN A 117 14.49 20.36 14.97
CA ASN A 117 14.59 21.79 15.26
C ASN A 117 13.39 22.57 14.67
N ASP A 118 12.98 22.22 13.45
CA ASP A 118 11.82 22.82 12.80
C ASP A 118 10.52 22.52 13.60
N LEU A 119 10.37 21.31 14.16
CA LEU A 119 9.23 20.96 15.03
C LEU A 119 9.16 21.82 16.30
N ILE A 120 10.30 22.10 16.93
CA ILE A 120 10.34 22.96 18.12
C ILE A 120 9.79 24.34 17.76
N GLY A 121 10.31 24.96 16.69
CA GLY A 121 9.84 26.28 16.25
C GLY A 121 8.36 26.33 15.85
N LEU A 122 7.87 25.25 15.18
CA LEU A 122 6.45 25.14 14.83
C LEU A 122 5.55 24.95 16.04
N ASN A 123 5.98 24.19 17.05
CA ASN A 123 5.22 24.02 18.28
C ASN A 123 5.06 25.36 19.03
N GLU A 124 6.13 26.18 19.12
CA GLU A 124 6.03 27.52 19.74
C GLU A 124 5.06 28.45 18.98
N LYS A 125 5.13 28.46 17.63
CA LYS A 125 4.18 29.22 16.80
C LYS A 125 2.74 28.77 17.04
N LEU A 126 2.50 27.48 17.14
CA LEU A 126 1.16 26.91 17.33
C LEU A 126 0.65 27.06 18.77
N LYS A 127 1.51 27.26 19.78
CA LYS A 127 1.10 27.69 21.13
C LYS A 127 0.51 29.11 21.09
N GLN A 128 1.16 30.01 20.31
CA GLN A 128 0.69 31.39 20.16
C GLN A 128 -0.56 31.49 19.27
N ASN A 129 -0.60 30.71 18.20
CA ASN A 129 -1.73 30.68 17.27
C ASN A 129 -2.13 29.21 16.92
N PRO A 130 -2.98 28.57 17.73
CA PRO A 130 -3.38 27.17 17.54
C PRO A 130 -4.15 26.88 16.24
N ASN A 131 -4.63 27.91 15.55
CA ASN A 131 -5.38 27.80 14.32
C ASN A 131 -4.57 28.21 13.07
N ASP A 132 -3.24 28.40 13.21
CA ASP A 132 -2.40 28.67 12.04
C ASP A 132 -2.30 27.42 11.16
N PHE A 133 -3.03 27.48 10.04
CA PHE A 133 -3.11 26.41 9.06
C PHE A 133 -1.73 26.05 8.49
N LYS A 134 -0.93 27.05 8.12
CA LYS A 134 0.37 26.83 7.48
C LYS A 134 1.33 26.10 8.42
N SER A 135 1.44 26.54 9.66
CA SER A 135 2.29 25.90 10.67
C SER A 135 1.77 24.51 11.03
N THR A 136 0.43 24.31 11.10
CA THR A 136 -0.16 22.97 11.32
C THR A 136 0.20 22.02 10.18
N PHE A 137 0.07 22.46 8.92
CA PHE A 137 0.44 21.65 7.76
C PHE A 137 1.93 21.30 7.73
N GLN A 138 2.81 22.28 7.98
CA GLN A 138 4.24 22.04 8.04
C GLN A 138 4.61 21.05 9.14
N ARG A 139 4.03 21.20 10.33
CA ARG A 139 4.25 20.28 11.46
C ARG A 139 3.78 18.87 11.13
N ALA A 140 2.59 18.72 10.55
CA ALA A 140 2.05 17.44 10.12
C ALA A 140 2.97 16.75 9.10
N SER A 141 3.47 17.50 8.10
CA SER A 141 4.36 16.97 7.06
C SER A 141 5.70 16.50 7.64
N ILE A 142 6.29 17.25 8.58
CA ILE A 142 7.53 16.85 9.26
C ILE A 142 7.28 15.60 10.13
N ARG A 143 6.18 15.55 10.87
CA ARG A 143 5.80 14.38 11.68
C ARG A 143 5.63 13.13 10.80
N ASN A 144 4.97 13.26 9.65
CA ASN A 144 4.85 12.18 8.70
C ASN A 144 6.23 11.71 8.17
N TYR A 145 7.11 12.64 7.84
CA TYR A 145 8.49 12.34 7.42
C TYR A 145 9.28 11.58 8.51
N LEU A 146 9.10 11.95 9.78
CA LEU A 146 9.73 11.29 10.92
C LEU A 146 9.06 9.96 11.33
N GLY A 147 7.94 9.59 10.71
CA GLY A 147 7.15 8.39 11.06
C GLY A 147 6.33 8.53 12.34
N ASP A 148 6.11 9.75 12.84
CA ASP A 148 5.24 10.07 13.98
C ASP A 148 3.78 10.06 13.53
N ASN A 149 3.27 8.90 13.11
CA ASN A 149 2.06 8.75 12.32
C ASN A 149 0.79 9.21 13.06
N VAL A 150 0.61 8.84 14.34
CA VAL A 150 -0.55 9.30 15.14
C VAL A 150 -0.57 10.81 15.27
N LEU A 151 0.59 11.43 15.50
CA LEU A 151 0.71 12.89 15.65
C LEU A 151 0.46 13.62 14.33
N ALA A 152 0.99 13.09 13.22
CA ALA A 152 0.77 13.60 11.88
C ALA A 152 -0.71 13.49 11.48
N LEU A 153 -1.32 12.33 11.73
CA LEU A 153 -2.74 12.07 11.48
C LEU A 153 -3.64 13.05 12.25
N ASN A 154 -3.33 13.31 13.51
CA ASN A 154 -4.08 14.27 14.33
C ASN A 154 -4.06 15.69 13.72
N ASP A 155 -2.89 16.15 13.28
CA ASP A 155 -2.76 17.46 12.63
C ASP A 155 -3.48 17.52 11.28
N PHE A 156 -3.28 16.53 10.39
CA PHE A 156 -3.95 16.49 9.10
C PHE A 156 -5.47 16.35 9.22
N LYS A 157 -5.98 15.56 10.18
CA LYS A 157 -7.41 15.44 10.46
C LYS A 157 -8.00 16.74 11.01
N LYS A 158 -7.25 17.49 11.83
CA LYS A 158 -7.65 18.84 12.25
C LYS A 158 -7.79 19.78 11.05
N ILE A 159 -6.84 19.72 10.10
CA ILE A 159 -6.92 20.49 8.85
C ILE A 159 -8.14 20.05 8.03
N GLU A 160 -8.30 18.75 7.78
CA GLU A 160 -9.40 18.19 6.99
C GLU A 160 -10.77 18.63 7.54
N LYS A 161 -10.97 18.52 8.85
CA LYS A 161 -12.23 18.93 9.52
C LYS A 161 -12.57 20.40 9.32
N ASN A 162 -11.55 21.25 9.21
CA ASN A 162 -11.73 22.69 9.10
C ASN A 162 -11.53 23.24 7.68
N ILE A 163 -11.34 22.36 6.67
CA ILE A 163 -10.92 22.78 5.32
C ILE A 163 -11.90 23.78 4.70
N LEU A 164 -13.20 23.56 4.81
CA LEU A 164 -14.23 24.46 4.26
C LEU A 164 -14.14 25.84 4.93
N LYS A 165 -14.08 25.89 6.26
CA LYS A 165 -13.94 27.15 7.01
C LYS A 165 -12.63 27.89 6.70
N ILE A 166 -11.55 27.13 6.44
CA ILE A 166 -10.26 27.74 6.05
C ILE A 166 -10.38 28.34 4.65
N GLN A 167 -11.06 27.65 3.72
CA GLN A 167 -11.29 28.13 2.34
C GLN A 167 -12.16 29.39 2.27
N GLU A 168 -13.10 29.58 3.20
CA GLU A 168 -13.90 30.82 3.31
C GLU A 168 -13.03 32.05 3.62
N THR A 169 -11.94 31.87 4.38
CA THR A 169 -11.06 32.96 4.83
C THR A 169 -9.75 33.04 4.05
N LYS A 170 -9.27 31.92 3.51
CA LYS A 170 -8.02 31.82 2.76
C LYS A 170 -8.17 30.80 1.64
N LYS A 171 -7.86 31.21 0.40
CA LYS A 171 -7.80 30.28 -0.73
C LYS A 171 -6.62 29.30 -0.52
N ILE A 172 -6.93 28.02 -0.31
CA ILE A 172 -5.93 26.97 -0.26
C ILE A 172 -5.62 26.56 -1.71
N PRO A 173 -4.34 26.59 -2.15
CA PRO A 173 -3.96 26.13 -3.49
C PRO A 173 -4.33 24.65 -3.68
N GLU A 174 -4.83 24.29 -4.85
CA GLU A 174 -5.19 22.89 -5.21
C GLU A 174 -4.05 21.91 -4.92
N LYS A 175 -2.83 22.28 -5.32
CA LYS A 175 -1.62 21.49 -5.04
C LYS A 175 -1.42 21.21 -3.55
N MET A 176 -1.73 22.14 -2.68
CA MET A 176 -1.62 21.95 -1.23
C MET A 176 -2.74 21.03 -0.72
N LEU A 177 -3.96 21.15 -1.25
CA LEU A 177 -5.08 20.25 -0.93
C LEU A 177 -4.75 18.81 -1.34
N GLY A 178 -4.26 18.63 -2.57
CA GLY A 178 -3.78 17.33 -3.05
C GLY A 178 -2.69 16.74 -2.14
N SER A 179 -1.73 17.57 -1.71
CA SER A 179 -0.67 17.12 -0.79
C SER A 179 -1.20 16.72 0.59
N ILE A 180 -2.18 17.42 1.15
CA ILE A 180 -2.80 17.05 2.44
C ILE A 180 -3.39 15.64 2.38
N PHE A 181 -4.18 15.37 1.33
CA PHE A 181 -4.81 14.06 1.18
C PHE A 181 -3.81 12.96 0.83
N ASP A 182 -2.77 13.26 0.05
CA ASP A 182 -1.69 12.32 -0.24
C ASP A 182 -0.89 11.95 1.02
N HIS A 183 -0.62 12.90 1.90
CA HIS A 183 -0.01 12.61 3.22
C HIS A 183 -0.92 11.74 4.10
N LEU A 184 -2.24 12.02 4.15
CA LEU A 184 -3.18 11.16 4.83
C LEU A 184 -3.17 9.73 4.27
N ALA A 185 -3.14 9.60 2.93
CA ALA A 185 -3.02 8.31 2.27
C ALA A 185 -1.74 7.56 2.68
N ASN A 186 -0.59 8.25 2.71
CA ASN A 186 0.68 7.64 3.08
C ASN A 186 0.71 7.17 4.55
N ILE A 187 0.06 7.91 5.47
CA ILE A 187 -0.10 7.47 6.85
C ILE A 187 -0.97 6.20 6.93
N TYR A 188 -2.11 6.16 6.22
CA TYR A 188 -2.95 4.96 6.19
C TYR A 188 -2.24 3.78 5.49
N GLN A 189 -1.39 4.07 4.50
CA GLN A 189 -0.54 3.05 3.88
C GLN A 189 0.47 2.45 4.87
N SER A 190 1.09 3.27 5.72
CA SER A 190 2.00 2.77 6.76
C SER A 190 1.31 1.93 7.84
N TYR A 191 -0.01 2.13 8.02
CA TYR A 191 -0.85 1.27 8.85
C TYR A 191 -1.44 0.07 8.07
N GLU A 192 -1.05 -0.14 6.82
CA GLU A 192 -1.57 -1.20 5.93
C GLU A 192 -3.11 -1.16 5.77
N MET A 193 -3.71 0.01 5.97
CA MET A 193 -5.15 0.25 5.82
C MET A 193 -5.52 0.56 4.38
N GLU A 194 -5.58 -0.45 3.55
CA GLU A 194 -5.70 -0.39 2.10
C GLU A 194 -6.86 0.49 1.60
N ASN A 195 -8.07 0.28 2.11
CA ASN A 195 -9.26 1.03 1.67
C ASN A 195 -9.13 2.53 1.96
N TYR A 196 -8.61 2.89 3.13
CA TYR A 196 -8.37 4.29 3.49
C TYR A 196 -7.26 4.91 2.64
N THR A 197 -6.20 4.14 2.36
CA THR A 197 -5.11 4.57 1.48
C THR A 197 -5.64 4.95 0.11
N ILE A 198 -6.39 4.07 -0.55
CA ILE A 198 -6.96 4.32 -1.88
C ILE A 198 -7.96 5.49 -1.83
N HIS A 199 -8.85 5.52 -0.82
CA HIS A 199 -9.81 6.62 -0.64
C HIS A 199 -9.11 7.98 -0.60
N TYR A 200 -8.05 8.10 0.20
CA TYR A 200 -7.33 9.39 0.32
C TYR A 200 -6.47 9.70 -0.89
N LYS A 201 -5.90 8.71 -1.61
CA LYS A 201 -5.22 8.94 -2.89
C LYS A 201 -6.18 9.44 -3.96
N LEU A 202 -7.41 8.90 -4.05
CA LEU A 202 -8.46 9.39 -4.95
C LEU A 202 -8.91 10.81 -4.55
N LYS A 203 -9.05 11.09 -3.27
CA LYS A 203 -9.38 12.42 -2.76
C LYS A 203 -8.29 13.45 -3.09
N ALA A 204 -7.01 13.04 -3.06
CA ALA A 204 -5.89 13.86 -3.47
C ALA A 204 -5.97 14.20 -4.98
N LEU A 205 -6.26 13.23 -5.84
CA LEU A 205 -6.44 13.43 -7.27
C LEU A 205 -7.60 14.38 -7.58
N LYS A 206 -8.76 14.19 -6.90
CA LYS A 206 -9.90 15.09 -7.06
C LYS A 206 -9.59 16.52 -6.65
N ALA A 207 -8.75 16.71 -5.64
CA ALA A 207 -8.34 18.04 -5.15
C ALA A 207 -7.26 18.70 -6.00
N SER A 208 -6.46 17.93 -6.74
CA SER A 208 -5.35 18.43 -7.57
C SER A 208 -5.15 17.55 -8.82
N PRO A 209 -6.08 17.61 -9.79
CA PRO A 209 -6.10 16.70 -10.95
C PRO A 209 -4.96 16.94 -11.96
N THR A 210 -4.24 18.04 -11.85
CA THR A 210 -3.14 18.40 -12.76
C THR A 210 -1.77 17.93 -12.27
N GLU A 211 -1.67 17.27 -11.12
CA GLU A 211 -0.40 16.80 -10.55
C GLU A 211 -0.11 15.35 -10.94
N SER A 212 0.76 15.12 -11.94
CA SER A 212 1.15 13.78 -12.41
C SER A 212 1.67 12.86 -11.29
N ARG A 213 2.34 13.44 -10.28
CA ARG A 213 2.83 12.72 -9.10
C ARG A 213 1.72 11.98 -8.35
N LEU A 214 0.52 12.54 -8.28
CA LEU A 214 -0.60 11.91 -7.57
C LEU A 214 -1.14 10.69 -8.32
N TYR A 215 -1.17 10.76 -9.66
CA TYR A 215 -1.51 9.62 -10.51
C TYR A 215 -0.46 8.51 -10.38
N HIS A 216 0.82 8.85 -10.42
CA HIS A 216 1.90 7.92 -10.16
C HIS A 216 1.79 7.27 -8.76
N ASN A 217 1.57 8.06 -7.70
CA ASN A 217 1.47 7.55 -6.33
C ASN A 217 0.30 6.59 -6.14
N LEU A 218 -0.87 6.86 -6.76
CA LEU A 218 -2.01 5.94 -6.73
C LEU A 218 -1.73 4.70 -7.56
N GLY A 219 -1.24 4.86 -8.80
CA GLY A 219 -0.94 3.76 -9.70
C GLY A 219 0.10 2.80 -9.11
N SER A 220 1.20 3.33 -8.54
CA SER A 220 2.23 2.54 -7.88
C SER A 220 1.68 1.75 -6.69
N TYR A 221 0.86 2.39 -5.87
CA TYR A 221 0.22 1.70 -4.75
C TYR A 221 -0.71 0.57 -5.23
N LEU A 222 -1.50 0.81 -6.27
CA LEU A 222 -2.40 -0.20 -6.84
C LEU A 222 -1.62 -1.40 -7.41
N VAL A 223 -0.48 -1.16 -8.06
CA VAL A 223 0.42 -2.24 -8.52
C VAL A 223 0.97 -3.02 -7.33
N SER A 224 1.43 -2.36 -6.26
CA SER A 224 1.97 -3.03 -5.08
C SER A 224 0.98 -3.94 -4.37
N ILE A 225 -0.32 -3.65 -4.47
CA ILE A 225 -1.41 -4.50 -3.96
C ILE A 225 -2.04 -5.39 -5.05
N LYS A 226 -1.33 -5.63 -6.15
CA LYS A 226 -1.69 -6.52 -7.27
C LYS A 226 -2.96 -6.13 -8.05
N SER A 227 -3.43 -4.89 -7.89
CA SER A 227 -4.50 -4.33 -8.71
C SER A 227 -3.92 -3.78 -10.03
N TYR A 228 -3.24 -4.66 -10.79
CA TYR A 228 -2.39 -4.27 -11.92
C TYR A 228 -3.11 -3.44 -12.97
N ARG A 229 -4.29 -3.88 -13.45
CA ARG A 229 -5.01 -3.20 -14.54
C ARG A 229 -5.40 -1.78 -14.15
N LEU A 230 -5.93 -1.61 -12.95
CA LEU A 230 -6.28 -0.29 -12.42
C LEU A 230 -5.01 0.56 -12.18
N GLY A 231 -3.96 -0.05 -11.63
CA GLY A 231 -2.65 0.62 -11.45
C GLY A 231 -2.08 1.14 -12.76
N ILE A 232 -2.10 0.31 -13.82
CA ILE A 232 -1.65 0.68 -15.18
C ILE A 232 -2.44 1.87 -15.72
N GLU A 233 -3.76 1.92 -15.50
CA GLU A 233 -4.58 3.04 -15.97
C GLU A 233 -4.15 4.37 -15.34
N TYR A 234 -3.93 4.40 -14.03
CA TYR A 234 -3.44 5.60 -13.36
C TYR A 234 -1.99 5.95 -13.73
N LEU A 235 -1.12 4.97 -13.89
CA LEU A 235 0.25 5.19 -14.35
C LEU A 235 0.29 5.75 -15.78
N ASN A 236 -0.58 5.26 -16.68
CA ASN A 236 -0.72 5.81 -18.03
C ASN A 236 -1.15 7.29 -18.00
N LYS A 237 -2.10 7.66 -17.13
CA LYS A 237 -2.45 9.08 -16.93
C LYS A 237 -1.24 9.91 -16.47
N ALA A 238 -0.37 9.35 -15.61
CA ALA A 238 0.85 10.04 -15.19
C ALA A 238 1.84 10.25 -16.36
N ILE A 239 2.03 9.26 -17.25
CA ILE A 239 2.92 9.39 -18.42
C ILE A 239 2.30 10.21 -19.55
N GLU A 240 0.97 10.28 -19.70
CA GLU A 240 0.31 11.23 -20.60
C GLU A 240 0.65 12.68 -20.23
N MET A 241 0.72 12.99 -18.93
CA MET A 241 1.10 14.31 -18.42
C MET A 241 2.61 14.55 -18.48
N VAL A 242 3.43 13.51 -18.24
CA VAL A 242 4.89 13.55 -18.22
C VAL A 242 5.44 12.30 -18.94
N PRO A 243 5.62 12.36 -20.28
CA PRO A 243 5.95 11.19 -21.10
C PRO A 243 7.17 10.37 -20.67
N ASN A 244 8.19 11.04 -20.15
CA ASN A 244 9.43 10.39 -19.69
C ASN A 244 9.49 10.23 -18.15
N HIS A 245 8.35 10.02 -17.52
CA HIS A 245 8.26 9.84 -16.06
C HIS A 245 8.93 8.52 -15.65
N SER A 246 10.20 8.56 -15.24
CA SER A 246 11.04 7.40 -14.96
C SER A 246 10.40 6.40 -14.00
N PHE A 247 9.90 6.90 -12.86
CA PHE A 247 9.26 6.05 -11.84
C PHE A 247 7.95 5.41 -12.32
N ALA A 248 7.13 6.14 -13.10
CA ALA A 248 5.90 5.57 -13.64
C ALA A 248 6.20 4.45 -14.65
N ASN A 249 7.20 4.66 -15.53
CA ASN A 249 7.62 3.63 -16.47
C ASN A 249 8.26 2.43 -15.76
N TRP A 250 9.01 2.63 -14.70
CA TRP A 250 9.54 1.55 -13.87
C TRP A 250 8.42 0.67 -13.28
N VAL A 251 7.42 1.29 -12.65
CA VAL A 251 6.30 0.55 -12.06
C VAL A 251 5.41 -0.10 -13.12
N LEU A 252 5.24 0.53 -14.31
CA LEU A 252 4.55 -0.08 -15.45
C LEU A 252 5.29 -1.35 -15.94
N ALA A 253 6.62 -1.31 -15.98
CA ALA A 253 7.41 -2.50 -16.34
C ALA A 253 7.17 -3.66 -15.36
N LEU A 254 7.13 -3.39 -14.05
CA LEU A 254 6.77 -4.41 -13.06
C LEU A 254 5.35 -4.96 -13.30
N ALA A 255 4.36 -4.08 -13.48
CA ALA A 255 2.99 -4.48 -13.69
C ALA A 255 2.80 -5.32 -14.96
N TYR A 256 3.41 -4.91 -16.08
CA TYR A 256 3.36 -5.68 -17.31
C TYR A 256 4.14 -6.99 -17.23
N THR A 257 5.25 -7.04 -16.48
CA THR A 257 5.98 -8.30 -16.22
C THR A 257 5.08 -9.31 -15.51
N ASP A 258 4.34 -8.85 -14.49
CA ASP A 258 3.43 -9.71 -13.73
C ASP A 258 2.20 -10.14 -14.55
N LEU A 259 1.81 -9.35 -15.55
CA LEU A 259 0.76 -9.69 -16.51
C LEU A 259 1.28 -10.49 -17.72
N GLU A 260 2.59 -10.80 -17.76
CA GLU A 260 3.27 -11.52 -18.86
C GLU A 260 3.23 -10.80 -20.24
N ASP A 261 2.98 -9.48 -20.23
CA ASP A 261 3.09 -8.62 -21.43
C ASP A 261 4.54 -8.08 -21.52
N TYR A 262 5.47 -9.00 -21.85
CA TYR A 262 6.91 -8.75 -21.76
C TYR A 262 7.41 -7.68 -22.74
N GLU A 263 6.77 -7.52 -23.90
CA GLU A 263 7.12 -6.49 -24.89
C GLU A 263 6.81 -5.09 -24.34
N LYS A 264 5.62 -4.90 -23.75
CA LYS A 264 5.30 -3.62 -23.10
C LYS A 264 6.16 -3.37 -21.87
N ALA A 265 6.42 -4.42 -21.08
CA ALA A 265 7.32 -4.31 -19.93
C ALA A 265 8.72 -3.86 -20.37
N MET A 266 9.28 -4.45 -21.45
CA MET A 266 10.58 -4.07 -22.01
C MET A 266 10.59 -2.63 -22.53
N THR A 267 9.51 -2.19 -23.17
CA THR A 267 9.38 -0.81 -23.63
C THR A 267 9.45 0.17 -22.45
N CYS A 268 8.68 -0.10 -21.40
CA CYS A 268 8.63 0.75 -20.20
C CYS A 268 9.98 0.76 -19.47
N ILE A 269 10.61 -0.40 -19.26
CA ILE A 269 11.88 -0.46 -18.53
C ILE A 269 12.99 0.28 -19.28
N ASN A 270 13.02 0.23 -20.60
CA ASN A 270 14.01 0.95 -21.41
C ASN A 270 13.84 2.47 -21.32
N ILE A 271 12.59 2.98 -21.20
CA ILE A 271 12.33 4.41 -20.91
C ILE A 271 12.85 4.78 -19.52
N ALA A 272 12.61 3.92 -18.51
CA ALA A 272 13.12 4.13 -17.16
C ALA A 272 14.66 4.16 -17.13
N PHE A 273 15.34 3.25 -17.83
CA PHE A 273 16.79 3.23 -17.98
C PHE A 273 17.35 4.50 -18.63
N LYS A 274 16.74 4.99 -19.71
CA LYS A 274 17.17 6.22 -20.38
C LYS A 274 17.21 7.42 -19.44
N ASN A 275 16.44 7.37 -18.36
CA ASN A 275 16.34 8.43 -17.35
C ASN A 275 16.78 7.92 -15.95
N GLU A 276 17.65 6.92 -15.88
CA GLU A 276 18.06 6.25 -14.64
C GLU A 276 18.69 7.19 -13.61
N SER A 277 19.39 8.24 -14.06
CA SER A 277 20.00 9.24 -13.16
C SER A 277 18.98 9.92 -12.24
N ASN A 278 17.70 9.96 -12.62
CA ASN A 278 16.64 10.48 -11.77
C ASN A 278 16.27 9.51 -10.66
N ILE A 279 16.35 8.20 -10.94
CA ILE A 279 16.04 7.10 -10.02
C ILE A 279 17.22 6.93 -9.04
N TYR A 280 18.42 6.70 -9.54
CA TYR A 280 19.59 6.42 -8.70
C TYR A 280 20.03 7.59 -7.82
N LYS A 281 19.80 8.84 -8.24
CA LYS A 281 20.03 10.01 -7.37
C LYS A 281 19.17 9.99 -6.10
N ARG A 282 18.02 9.33 -6.15
CA ARG A 282 17.11 9.16 -5.00
C ARG A 282 17.37 7.89 -4.20
N GLY A 283 18.25 7.00 -4.71
CA GLY A 283 18.61 5.73 -4.08
C GLY A 283 17.63 4.58 -4.32
N GLU A 284 16.56 4.78 -5.12
CA GLU A 284 15.59 3.71 -5.39
C GLU A 284 16.17 2.60 -6.30
N GLY A 285 17.18 2.92 -7.13
CA GLY A 285 17.83 1.94 -8.01
C GLY A 285 18.67 0.89 -7.30
N THR A 286 18.85 1.00 -5.98
CA THR A 286 19.49 -0.04 -5.16
C THR A 286 18.50 -0.99 -4.50
N ALA A 287 17.20 -0.80 -4.75
CA ALA A 287 16.16 -1.68 -4.25
C ALA A 287 16.17 -3.03 -4.97
N GLU A 288 15.60 -4.07 -4.36
CA GLU A 288 15.54 -5.42 -4.96
C GLU A 288 14.75 -5.47 -6.29
N THR A 289 13.84 -4.54 -6.49
CA THR A 289 13.08 -4.37 -7.74
C THR A 289 13.72 -3.33 -8.66
N ASP A 290 15.03 -3.22 -8.68
CA ASP A 290 15.75 -2.25 -9.50
C ASP A 290 15.60 -2.50 -11.02
N LEU A 291 16.11 -1.56 -11.82
CA LEU A 291 15.99 -1.62 -13.27
C LEU A 291 16.68 -2.85 -13.87
N TRP A 292 17.86 -3.21 -13.36
CA TRP A 292 18.62 -4.35 -13.82
C TRP A 292 17.90 -5.68 -13.55
N THR A 293 17.35 -5.83 -12.33
CA THR A 293 16.59 -7.02 -11.91
C THR A 293 15.37 -7.27 -12.82
N ILE A 294 14.64 -6.21 -13.18
CA ILE A 294 13.45 -6.32 -14.01
C ILE A 294 13.85 -6.58 -15.46
N ARG A 295 14.78 -5.80 -16.02
CA ARG A 295 15.18 -5.93 -17.42
C ARG A 295 15.86 -7.27 -17.70
N GLY A 296 16.67 -7.75 -16.78
CA GLY A 296 17.33 -9.05 -16.91
C GLY A 296 16.33 -10.20 -17.06
N PHE A 297 15.28 -10.21 -16.23
CA PHE A 297 14.21 -11.20 -16.36
C PHE A 297 13.44 -11.06 -17.69
N LEU A 298 13.18 -9.83 -18.12
CA LEU A 298 12.49 -9.56 -19.39
C LEU A 298 13.31 -10.02 -20.61
N TYR A 299 14.63 -9.81 -20.64
CA TYR A 299 15.47 -10.33 -21.70
C TYR A 299 15.34 -11.85 -21.84
N HIS A 300 15.37 -12.57 -20.72
CA HIS A 300 15.18 -14.01 -20.77
C HIS A 300 13.81 -14.41 -21.34
N LYS A 301 12.73 -13.79 -20.87
CA LYS A 301 11.36 -14.08 -21.34
C LYS A 301 11.14 -13.72 -22.81
N LEU A 302 11.96 -12.84 -23.37
CA LEU A 302 11.99 -12.48 -24.81
C LEU A 302 13.02 -13.28 -25.62
N GLY A 303 13.67 -14.29 -25.01
CA GLY A 303 14.61 -15.18 -25.72
C GLY A 303 16.07 -14.70 -25.77
N GLU A 304 16.39 -13.55 -25.13
CA GLU A 304 17.73 -12.99 -25.03
C GLU A 304 18.41 -13.35 -23.70
N THR A 305 18.45 -14.65 -23.39
CA THR A 305 18.83 -15.19 -22.08
C THR A 305 20.20 -14.73 -21.58
N GLU A 306 21.21 -14.67 -22.43
CA GLU A 306 22.57 -14.25 -22.07
C GLU A 306 22.60 -12.80 -21.58
N LYS A 307 21.88 -11.90 -22.27
CA LYS A 307 21.70 -10.51 -21.79
C LYS A 307 20.97 -10.47 -20.45
N GLY A 308 19.98 -11.34 -20.28
CA GLY A 308 19.23 -11.47 -19.04
C GLY A 308 20.10 -11.85 -17.86
N ILE A 309 20.98 -12.83 -18.03
CA ILE A 309 21.95 -13.25 -17.00
C ILE A 309 22.91 -12.09 -16.67
N THR A 310 23.44 -11.41 -17.69
CA THR A 310 24.35 -10.26 -17.50
C THR A 310 23.69 -9.14 -16.65
N ASP A 311 22.48 -8.77 -16.96
CA ASP A 311 21.75 -7.73 -16.19
C ASP A 311 21.47 -8.15 -14.75
N LEU A 312 21.13 -9.43 -14.52
CA LEU A 312 20.89 -9.94 -13.16
C LEU A 312 22.19 -10.06 -12.35
N GLU A 313 23.30 -10.41 -12.98
CA GLU A 313 24.62 -10.39 -12.35
C GLU A 313 25.01 -8.96 -11.96
N GLU A 314 24.73 -7.95 -12.80
CA GLU A 314 24.95 -6.55 -12.44
C GLU A 314 24.06 -6.11 -11.26
N ALA A 315 22.79 -6.51 -11.23
CA ALA A 315 21.93 -6.28 -10.06
C ALA A 315 22.51 -6.88 -8.79
N LEU A 316 23.10 -8.08 -8.85
CA LEU A 316 23.76 -8.74 -7.72
C LEU A 316 25.11 -8.11 -7.37
N ASN A 317 25.84 -7.52 -8.32
CA ASN A 317 27.04 -6.72 -8.02
C ASN A 317 26.71 -5.47 -7.24
N ILE A 318 25.56 -4.82 -7.55
CA ILE A 318 25.07 -3.64 -6.81
C ILE A 318 24.60 -4.05 -5.40
N ASN A 319 23.86 -5.15 -5.31
CA ASN A 319 23.32 -5.68 -4.06
C ASN A 319 23.33 -7.22 -4.08
N SER A 320 24.33 -7.83 -3.45
CA SER A 320 24.49 -9.30 -3.40
C SER A 320 23.36 -10.04 -2.67
N ASP A 321 22.57 -9.32 -1.88
CA ASP A 321 21.42 -9.83 -1.12
C ASP A 321 20.08 -9.48 -1.79
N ASN A 322 20.10 -9.08 -3.07
CA ASN A 322 18.91 -8.85 -3.88
C ASN A 322 18.17 -10.19 -4.13
N SER A 323 17.22 -10.48 -3.25
CA SER A 323 16.46 -11.75 -3.27
C SER A 323 15.64 -11.91 -4.55
N PHE A 324 15.20 -10.79 -5.17
CA PHE A 324 14.45 -10.82 -6.42
C PHE A 324 15.34 -11.14 -7.63
N ALA A 325 16.55 -10.58 -7.70
CA ALA A 325 17.53 -10.92 -8.73
C ALA A 325 17.96 -12.40 -8.60
N LEU A 326 18.20 -12.89 -7.39
CA LEU A 326 18.51 -14.31 -7.14
C LEU A 326 17.38 -15.23 -7.60
N ARG A 327 16.12 -14.88 -7.27
CA ARG A 327 14.95 -15.64 -7.73
C ARG A 327 14.86 -15.65 -9.25
N ASN A 328 15.00 -14.51 -9.90
CA ASN A 328 14.90 -14.41 -11.35
C ASN A 328 16.00 -15.20 -12.04
N LEU A 329 17.24 -15.11 -11.56
CA LEU A 329 18.36 -15.88 -12.07
C LEU A 329 18.17 -17.39 -11.84
N GLY A 330 17.64 -17.78 -10.67
CA GLY A 330 17.28 -19.18 -10.37
C GLY A 330 16.23 -19.74 -11.34
N VAL A 331 15.22 -18.94 -11.71
CA VAL A 331 14.21 -19.32 -12.72
C VAL A 331 14.85 -19.46 -14.09
N ILE A 332 15.77 -18.58 -14.47
CA ILE A 332 16.50 -18.70 -15.75
C ILE A 332 17.27 -20.02 -15.81
N TYR A 333 18.02 -20.36 -14.76
CA TYR A 333 18.75 -21.63 -14.74
C TYR A 333 17.83 -22.86 -14.69
N TYR A 334 16.66 -22.75 -14.08
CA TYR A 334 15.62 -23.76 -14.16
C TYR A 334 15.16 -23.97 -15.60
N ASP A 335 14.82 -22.89 -16.31
CA ASP A 335 14.37 -22.94 -17.72
C ASP A 335 15.48 -23.47 -18.66
N LEU A 336 16.76 -23.27 -18.31
CA LEU A 336 17.94 -23.81 -19.01
C LEU A 336 18.25 -25.29 -18.66
N GLY A 337 17.59 -25.88 -17.66
CA GLY A 337 17.82 -27.24 -17.19
C GLY A 337 19.01 -27.40 -16.24
N ASP A 338 19.66 -26.31 -15.80
CA ASP A 338 20.68 -26.33 -14.74
C ASP A 338 20.01 -26.27 -13.37
N TYR A 339 19.40 -27.41 -13.00
CA TYR A 339 18.64 -27.52 -11.75
C TYR A 339 19.51 -27.33 -10.51
N ASN A 340 20.79 -27.68 -10.54
CA ASN A 340 21.70 -27.52 -9.40
C ASN A 340 21.90 -26.03 -9.09
N LYS A 341 22.24 -25.24 -10.09
CA LYS A 341 22.43 -23.79 -9.95
C LYS A 341 21.12 -23.08 -9.62
N SER A 342 20.01 -23.51 -10.24
CA SER A 342 18.67 -23.04 -9.91
C SER A 342 18.34 -23.28 -8.44
N CYS A 343 18.53 -24.50 -7.92
CA CYS A 343 18.28 -24.84 -6.52
C CYS A 343 19.08 -23.95 -5.55
N GLU A 344 20.38 -23.75 -5.80
CA GLU A 344 21.26 -22.91 -4.98
C GLU A 344 20.73 -21.46 -4.89
N LEU A 345 20.44 -20.84 -6.03
CA LEU A 345 19.98 -19.45 -6.13
C LEU A 345 18.62 -19.25 -5.48
N LEU A 346 17.67 -20.18 -5.72
CA LEU A 346 16.32 -20.11 -5.16
C LEU A 346 16.32 -20.34 -3.65
N GLN A 347 17.18 -21.22 -3.13
CA GLN A 347 17.36 -21.40 -1.68
C GLN A 347 17.92 -20.12 -1.04
N LYS A 348 18.91 -19.47 -1.68
CA LYS A 348 19.45 -18.19 -1.20
C LYS A 348 18.37 -17.11 -1.18
N ALA A 349 17.55 -17.00 -2.25
CA ALA A 349 16.41 -16.07 -2.28
C ALA A 349 15.40 -16.33 -1.14
N LYS A 350 15.10 -17.61 -0.86
CA LYS A 350 14.22 -18.02 0.24
C LYS A 350 14.77 -17.62 1.61
N ILE A 351 16.05 -17.88 1.86
CA ILE A 351 16.75 -17.49 3.11
C ILE A 351 16.70 -15.98 3.32
N LEU A 352 16.84 -15.18 2.26
CA LEU A 352 16.73 -13.73 2.28
C LEU A 352 15.29 -13.22 2.41
N GLY A 353 14.31 -14.12 2.45
CA GLY A 353 12.91 -13.76 2.69
C GLY A 353 12.16 -13.22 1.49
N TYR A 354 12.53 -13.62 0.26
CA TYR A 354 11.91 -13.20 -0.99
C TYR A 354 10.38 -13.21 -0.94
N GLU A 355 9.77 -14.32 -0.53
CA GLU A 355 8.31 -14.49 -0.53
C GLU A 355 7.61 -13.44 0.33
N LYS A 356 8.15 -13.18 1.51
CA LYS A 356 7.59 -12.21 2.45
C LYS A 356 7.84 -10.76 2.02
N THR A 357 9.03 -10.50 1.44
CA THR A 357 9.43 -9.15 1.00
C THR A 357 8.62 -8.70 -0.22
N HIS A 358 8.35 -9.64 -1.16
CA HIS A 358 7.68 -9.32 -2.42
C HIS A 358 6.22 -9.78 -2.46
N ASP A 359 5.71 -10.39 -1.39
CA ASP A 359 4.37 -11.00 -1.34
C ASP A 359 4.13 -11.95 -2.53
N ARG A 360 5.16 -12.78 -2.84
CA ARG A 360 5.17 -13.75 -3.95
C ARG A 360 5.54 -15.12 -3.40
N TYR A 361 4.70 -16.11 -3.65
CA TYR A 361 4.81 -17.46 -3.08
C TYR A 361 5.02 -18.51 -4.17
N ASP A 362 5.90 -18.20 -5.13
CA ASP A 362 6.21 -19.05 -6.28
C ASP A 362 7.54 -19.82 -6.14
N LEU A 363 8.32 -19.57 -5.09
CA LEU A 363 9.62 -20.24 -4.90
C LEU A 363 9.48 -21.74 -4.68
N GLU A 364 8.48 -22.17 -3.90
CA GLU A 364 8.34 -23.58 -3.55
C GLU A 364 8.10 -24.45 -4.77
N ASP A 365 7.34 -23.94 -5.76
CA ASP A 365 7.08 -24.63 -7.00
C ASP A 365 8.36 -24.91 -7.79
N TYR A 366 9.27 -23.93 -7.88
CA TYR A 366 10.57 -24.12 -8.51
C TYR A 366 11.52 -24.97 -7.66
N LEU A 367 11.61 -24.75 -6.34
CA LEU A 367 12.49 -25.47 -5.43
C LEU A 367 12.19 -26.97 -5.41
N GLN A 368 10.91 -27.35 -5.37
CA GLN A 368 10.47 -28.74 -5.38
C GLN A 368 11.06 -29.50 -6.58
N PHE A 369 11.15 -28.87 -7.74
CA PHE A 369 11.67 -29.49 -8.97
C PHE A 369 13.17 -29.31 -9.11
N SER A 370 13.70 -28.11 -8.89
CA SER A 370 15.14 -27.86 -9.02
C SER A 370 15.98 -28.67 -8.05
N CYS A 371 15.56 -28.77 -6.79
CA CYS A 371 16.31 -29.51 -5.78
C CYS A 371 16.07 -31.03 -5.77
N SER A 372 15.10 -31.53 -6.53
CA SER A 372 14.79 -32.97 -6.65
C SER A 372 14.99 -33.54 -8.06
N ASN A 373 15.44 -32.72 -9.03
CA ASN A 373 15.59 -33.07 -10.44
C ASN A 373 14.29 -33.63 -11.07
N LYS A 374 13.12 -33.13 -10.64
CA LYS A 374 11.81 -33.50 -11.19
C LYS A 374 11.28 -32.38 -12.08
N THR A 375 10.55 -32.73 -13.15
CA THR A 375 9.86 -31.77 -14.02
C THR A 375 8.42 -31.56 -13.55
N PRO A 376 7.85 -30.34 -13.61
CA PRO A 376 6.48 -30.07 -13.18
C PRO A 376 5.46 -30.71 -14.11
N GLU A 377 4.41 -31.31 -13.54
CA GLU A 377 3.31 -31.94 -14.27
C GLU A 377 2.28 -30.95 -14.84
N LYS A 378 2.20 -29.73 -14.29
CA LYS A 378 1.25 -28.68 -14.74
C LYS A 378 1.88 -27.28 -14.68
N PRO A 379 1.59 -26.41 -15.67
CA PRO A 379 1.98 -25.00 -15.61
C PRO A 379 1.19 -24.26 -14.51
N LEU A 380 1.85 -23.24 -13.90
CA LEU A 380 1.22 -22.36 -12.93
C LEU A 380 0.12 -21.49 -13.59
N LYS A 381 -0.97 -21.19 -12.86
CA LYS A 381 -2.06 -20.34 -13.37
C LYS A 381 -1.57 -18.91 -13.56
N ARG A 382 -1.79 -18.35 -14.75
CA ARG A 382 -1.33 -16.99 -15.12
C ARG A 382 -2.19 -15.91 -14.45
N VAL A 383 -1.58 -14.81 -14.04
CA VAL A 383 -2.30 -13.63 -13.49
C VAL A 383 -3.26 -13.02 -14.51
N SER A 384 -2.91 -13.08 -15.80
CA SER A 384 -3.77 -12.62 -16.91
C SER A 384 -5.10 -13.38 -17.05
N GLU A 385 -5.18 -14.61 -16.53
CA GLU A 385 -6.38 -15.46 -16.56
C GLU A 385 -7.33 -15.22 -15.38
N LEU A 386 -6.91 -14.45 -14.37
CA LEU A 386 -7.75 -14.15 -13.22
C LEU A 386 -8.91 -13.21 -13.58
N PRO A 387 -10.07 -13.33 -12.91
CA PRO A 387 -11.18 -12.41 -13.09
C PRO A 387 -10.81 -10.96 -12.80
N PHE A 388 -11.35 -10.01 -13.58
CA PHE A 388 -11.10 -8.59 -13.38
C PHE A 388 -12.31 -7.73 -13.77
N ILE A 389 -12.38 -6.51 -13.23
CA ILE A 389 -13.42 -5.51 -13.52
C ILE A 389 -12.98 -4.60 -14.66
N TYR A 390 -13.94 -4.25 -15.56
CA TYR A 390 -13.74 -3.26 -16.61
C TYR A 390 -15.03 -2.51 -16.98
N PRO A 391 -14.96 -1.24 -17.44
CA PRO A 391 -13.81 -0.38 -17.21
C PRO A 391 -13.61 -0.17 -15.71
N ASN A 392 -12.43 0.23 -15.28
CA ASN A 392 -12.20 0.62 -13.91
C ASN A 392 -11.13 1.73 -13.95
N PRO A 393 -11.48 3.00 -13.77
CA PRO A 393 -12.72 3.52 -13.17
C PRO A 393 -14.02 3.25 -13.95
N VAL A 394 -15.11 3.04 -13.22
CA VAL A 394 -16.44 2.80 -13.79
C VAL A 394 -17.24 4.11 -13.85
N GLN A 395 -18.07 4.27 -14.92
CA GLN A 395 -18.98 5.40 -15.03
C GLN A 395 -20.41 5.02 -14.66
N THR A 396 -20.96 4.00 -15.29
CA THR A 396 -22.38 3.62 -15.11
C THR A 396 -22.56 2.16 -14.71
N VAL A 397 -21.72 1.27 -15.22
CA VAL A 397 -21.86 -0.17 -15.00
C VAL A 397 -20.52 -0.84 -14.67
N ILE A 398 -20.56 -1.89 -13.85
CA ILE A 398 -19.41 -2.74 -13.54
C ILE A 398 -19.54 -4.02 -14.36
N ASN A 399 -18.60 -4.26 -15.26
CA ASN A 399 -18.46 -5.54 -15.95
C ASN A 399 -17.35 -6.36 -15.32
N ILE A 400 -17.49 -7.69 -15.42
CA ILE A 400 -16.48 -8.63 -14.92
C ILE A 400 -16.08 -9.55 -16.06
N SER A 401 -14.78 -9.70 -16.30
CA SER A 401 -14.21 -10.58 -17.31
C SER A 401 -13.49 -11.77 -16.69
N ASN A 402 -13.25 -12.82 -17.48
CA ASN A 402 -12.55 -14.04 -17.07
C ASN A 402 -13.23 -14.79 -15.92
N LEU A 403 -14.56 -14.70 -15.78
CA LEU A 403 -15.31 -15.52 -14.85
C LEU A 403 -15.49 -16.94 -15.41
N GLU A 404 -15.23 -17.94 -14.59
CA GLU A 404 -15.45 -19.36 -14.92
C GLU A 404 -16.94 -19.77 -14.85
N PHE A 405 -17.80 -18.87 -14.33
CA PHE A 405 -19.23 -19.12 -14.10
C PHE A 405 -20.10 -17.96 -14.60
N LYS A 406 -21.31 -18.29 -15.06
CA LYS A 406 -22.26 -17.31 -15.59
C LYS A 406 -23.17 -16.70 -14.53
N ARG A 407 -23.40 -17.36 -13.39
CA ARG A 407 -24.28 -16.91 -12.33
C ARG A 407 -23.52 -16.77 -11.02
N PHE A 408 -23.69 -15.62 -10.35
CA PHE A 408 -23.03 -15.33 -9.08
C PHE A 408 -23.87 -14.41 -8.20
N ASN A 409 -23.73 -14.56 -6.89
CA ASN A 409 -24.20 -13.59 -5.91
C ASN A 409 -23.19 -12.44 -5.83
N TYR A 410 -23.66 -11.23 -5.56
CA TYR A 410 -22.76 -10.09 -5.38
C TYR A 410 -23.17 -9.18 -4.22
N TRP A 411 -22.16 -8.54 -3.59
CA TRP A 411 -22.29 -7.54 -2.54
C TRP A 411 -21.37 -6.38 -2.86
N LEU A 412 -21.93 -5.18 -2.92
CA LEU A 412 -21.20 -3.94 -3.18
C LEU A 412 -21.16 -3.09 -1.90
N TYR A 413 -19.98 -2.75 -1.46
CA TYR A 413 -19.71 -1.99 -0.26
C TYR A 413 -19.01 -0.68 -0.58
N ASN A 414 -19.21 0.37 0.26
CA ASN A 414 -18.33 1.54 0.23
C ASN A 414 -16.97 1.24 0.88
N PHE A 415 -16.04 2.19 0.84
CA PHE A 415 -14.70 2.01 1.42
C PHE A 415 -14.72 1.82 2.96
N GLU A 416 -15.79 2.24 3.63
CA GLU A 416 -16.02 2.03 5.07
C GLU A 416 -16.70 0.67 5.36
N SER A 417 -16.83 -0.20 4.35
CA SER A 417 -17.47 -1.53 4.39
C SER A 417 -18.96 -1.52 4.71
N LYS A 418 -19.65 -0.40 4.48
CA LYS A 418 -21.11 -0.35 4.52
C LYS A 418 -21.67 -0.98 3.26
N LEU A 419 -22.55 -1.97 3.41
CA LEU A 419 -23.27 -2.58 2.29
C LEU A 419 -24.18 -1.55 1.62
N LEU A 420 -24.03 -1.40 0.31
CA LEU A 420 -24.83 -0.47 -0.52
C LEU A 420 -25.81 -1.20 -1.44
N LYS A 421 -25.36 -2.32 -2.01
CA LYS A 421 -26.15 -3.08 -2.98
C LYS A 421 -25.79 -4.56 -2.88
N GLN A 422 -26.78 -5.43 -3.07
CA GLN A 422 -26.57 -6.86 -3.21
C GLN A 422 -27.58 -7.46 -4.19
N GLY A 423 -27.24 -8.59 -4.78
CA GLY A 423 -28.11 -9.27 -5.73
C GLY A 423 -27.49 -10.51 -6.34
N VAL A 424 -28.15 -11.01 -7.36
CA VAL A 424 -27.68 -12.11 -8.20
C VAL A 424 -27.53 -11.57 -9.61
N SER A 425 -26.44 -11.87 -10.27
CA SER A 425 -26.22 -11.58 -11.70
C SER A 425 -26.06 -12.88 -12.48
N ASN A 426 -26.57 -12.91 -13.70
CA ASN A 426 -26.35 -13.97 -14.69
C ASN A 426 -25.25 -13.53 -15.69
N ASN A 427 -24.17 -12.93 -15.19
CA ASN A 427 -23.10 -12.28 -15.95
C ASN A 427 -23.54 -10.99 -16.66
N GLU A 428 -24.65 -10.39 -16.18
CA GLU A 428 -25.05 -9.05 -16.63
C GLU A 428 -24.28 -7.98 -15.87
N PRO A 429 -24.03 -6.81 -16.50
CA PRO A 429 -23.38 -5.70 -15.84
C PRO A 429 -24.11 -5.25 -14.57
N ILE A 430 -23.35 -4.96 -13.50
CA ILE A 430 -23.92 -4.43 -12.26
C ILE A 430 -24.02 -2.91 -12.39
N ASP A 431 -25.25 -2.40 -12.27
CA ASP A 431 -25.51 -0.95 -12.32
C ASP A 431 -24.85 -0.21 -11.16
N ALA A 432 -24.05 0.80 -11.51
CA ALA A 432 -23.31 1.71 -10.62
C ALA A 432 -23.63 3.18 -10.90
N SER A 433 -24.64 3.48 -11.71
CA SER A 433 -24.98 4.83 -12.17
C SER A 433 -25.25 5.82 -11.04
N ASN A 434 -25.91 5.35 -9.97
CA ASN A 434 -26.29 6.17 -8.81
C ASN A 434 -25.22 6.20 -7.70
N LEU A 435 -24.05 5.62 -7.92
CA LEU A 435 -22.97 5.66 -6.93
C LEU A 435 -22.22 7.01 -7.02
N PRO A 436 -21.97 7.69 -5.90
CA PRO A 436 -21.03 8.82 -5.86
C PRO A 436 -19.63 8.43 -6.33
N SER A 437 -18.84 9.40 -6.82
CA SER A 437 -17.43 9.18 -7.14
C SER A 437 -16.67 8.70 -5.89
N GLY A 438 -15.89 7.64 -6.03
CA GLY A 438 -15.14 7.08 -4.91
C GLY A 438 -14.71 5.62 -5.09
N LEU A 439 -14.19 5.03 -4.02
CA LEU A 439 -13.79 3.63 -3.94
C LEU A 439 -14.92 2.77 -3.38
N TYR A 440 -15.13 1.62 -4.02
CA TYR A 440 -16.06 0.59 -3.61
C TYR A 440 -15.40 -0.79 -3.63
N ILE A 441 -15.94 -1.72 -2.86
CA ILE A 441 -15.53 -3.13 -2.85
C ILE A 441 -16.67 -3.97 -3.35
N LEU A 442 -16.44 -4.70 -4.44
CA LEU A 442 -17.37 -5.68 -4.97
C LEU A 442 -16.90 -7.09 -4.61
N ASN A 443 -17.71 -7.79 -3.83
CA ASN A 443 -17.52 -9.22 -3.61
C ASN A 443 -18.49 -9.97 -4.49
N ILE A 444 -18.03 -11.03 -5.16
CA ILE A 444 -18.87 -11.98 -5.88
C ILE A 444 -18.62 -13.38 -5.36
N GLU A 445 -19.66 -14.19 -5.33
CA GLU A 445 -19.58 -15.59 -4.87
C GLU A 445 -20.33 -16.48 -5.84
N SER A 446 -19.68 -17.57 -6.25
CA SER A 446 -20.29 -18.68 -6.97
C SER A 446 -19.60 -19.99 -6.63
N ASN A 447 -20.38 -21.06 -6.47
CA ASN A 447 -19.87 -22.40 -6.17
C ASN A 447 -18.92 -22.46 -4.94
N GLY A 448 -19.14 -21.57 -3.94
CA GLY A 448 -18.31 -21.49 -2.74
C GLY A 448 -16.98 -20.73 -2.93
N LEU A 449 -16.70 -20.20 -4.12
CA LEU A 449 -15.54 -19.34 -4.40
C LEU A 449 -15.96 -17.87 -4.28
N ILE A 450 -15.16 -17.09 -3.54
CA ILE A 450 -15.37 -15.66 -3.37
C ILE A 450 -14.23 -14.90 -4.04
N HIS A 451 -14.58 -13.98 -4.94
CA HIS A 451 -13.66 -13.01 -5.51
C HIS A 451 -14.01 -11.61 -5.01
N SER A 452 -13.00 -10.81 -4.70
CA SER A 452 -13.14 -9.44 -4.19
C SER A 452 -12.40 -8.47 -5.08
N PHE A 453 -13.12 -7.43 -5.53
CA PHE A 453 -12.60 -6.44 -6.47
C PHE A 453 -12.70 -5.03 -5.90
N LYS A 454 -11.70 -4.21 -6.22
CA LYS A 454 -11.73 -2.78 -5.99
C LYS A 454 -12.35 -2.09 -7.20
N VAL A 455 -13.42 -1.36 -6.97
CA VAL A 455 -14.15 -0.60 -7.99
C VAL A 455 -13.96 0.88 -7.72
N VAL A 456 -13.37 1.58 -8.66
CA VAL A 456 -13.28 3.04 -8.61
C VAL A 456 -14.42 3.62 -9.47
N LYS A 457 -15.22 4.52 -8.90
CA LYS A 457 -16.29 5.25 -9.57
C LYS A 457 -15.83 6.67 -9.81
N ASP A 458 -15.82 7.09 -11.08
CA ASP A 458 -15.57 8.48 -11.50
C ASP A 458 -16.78 9.38 -11.27
#